data_6d7b5c2f95e6a2780314d4af97b03089
#
_entry.id   6d7b5c2f95e6a2780314d4af97b03089
#
_cell.length_a   1.000
_cell.length_b   1.000
_cell.length_c   1.000
_cell.angle_alpha   90.00
_cell.angle_beta   90.00
_cell.angle_gamma   90.00
#
_symmetry.space_group_name_H-M   'P 1'
#
loop_
_entity.id
_entity.type
_entity.pdbx_description
1 polymer ?
#
loop_
_entity_poly.entity_id
_entity_poly.type
_entity_poly.pdbx_seq_one_letter_code
_entity_poly.pdbx_strand_id
1 'polypeptide(L)'
;MKVMKFGGTSVGSPERMKGVASLVTESGEPTFIVLSAMSGTTNSLVEISDYLYKKNPEGANEVINNLEKKYMQHVEDLYSTDEMKKTTREFLQGEFNYLRSFTKDLFTSFEEKSIVAQGEIMSTNMVVNYLKEQGVKAVLLSALDFMRTDKNAEPDPQYIKEKLAAIMEQNQGYQIYITQGFICRNAYGEVDNLQRGGSDYTASLIGAALPAEEIQIWTDIDGMHNNDPRVVEHTEAVRQLNFEEAAELAYFGAKILHPTCVQPAKYAGIPVRLKNTMDPKADGTIIDNVIVRGKIKAVAAKDNITAIKIKSSRMLLATGFLRKVFEIFESYQTPIDMIATSEVGVSMSIDNDAHLNDIVNELKKYGTVTVDSDMCIICVVGDLDWSNVGFETMATDAMKNIPVRMISYGGSNYNISFLIRERDKKQALQNLSNVLFEK
;
A
#
# COMPACT_ATOMS: atom_id res chain seq x y z
N MET A 1 -16.95 10.79 -13.68
CA MET A 1 -17.13 9.71 -12.66
C MET A 1 -15.92 9.66 -11.74
N LYS A 2 -16.13 9.57 -10.43
CA LYS A 2 -15.06 9.37 -9.45
C LYS A 2 -14.88 7.89 -9.14
N VAL A 3 -13.66 7.50 -8.81
CA VAL A 3 -13.35 6.17 -8.26
C VAL A 3 -13.00 6.35 -6.78
N MET A 4 -13.72 5.70 -5.89
CA MET A 4 -13.55 5.82 -4.44
C MET A 4 -13.15 4.46 -3.86
N LYS A 5 -12.00 4.40 -3.20
CA LYS A 5 -11.55 3.18 -2.52
C LYS A 5 -11.68 3.34 -1.01
N PHE A 6 -12.24 2.34 -0.36
CA PHE A 6 -12.35 2.29 1.10
C PHE A 6 -11.55 1.13 1.68
N GLY A 7 -10.69 1.45 2.65
CA GLY A 7 -9.87 0.46 3.35
C GLY A 7 -10.67 -0.39 4.34
N GLY A 8 -10.06 -1.45 4.84
CA GLY A 8 -10.71 -2.37 5.79
C GLY A 8 -11.19 -1.69 7.08
N THR A 9 -10.50 -0.66 7.55
CA THR A 9 -10.95 0.15 8.70
C THR A 9 -12.22 0.93 8.38
N SER A 10 -12.39 1.38 7.14
CA SER A 10 -13.57 2.14 6.70
C SER A 10 -14.85 1.27 6.58
N VAL A 11 -14.69 -0.04 6.42
CA VAL A 11 -15.79 -1.02 6.32
C VAL A 11 -15.76 -2.06 7.44
N GLY A 12 -15.01 -1.80 8.51
CA GLY A 12 -14.71 -2.76 9.58
C GLY A 12 -15.84 -3.02 10.58
N SER A 13 -16.94 -2.28 10.51
CA SER A 13 -18.14 -2.51 11.34
C SER A 13 -19.40 -2.10 10.58
N PRO A 14 -20.59 -2.55 11.03
CA PRO A 14 -21.88 -2.13 10.47
C PRO A 14 -22.05 -0.60 10.41
N GLU A 15 -21.70 0.12 11.47
CA GLU A 15 -21.80 1.59 11.53
C GLU A 15 -20.92 2.24 10.48
N ARG A 16 -19.71 1.72 10.30
CA ARG A 16 -18.76 2.24 9.30
C ARG A 16 -19.26 1.94 7.88
N MET A 17 -19.83 0.76 7.62
CA MET A 17 -20.45 0.44 6.33
C MET A 17 -21.62 1.39 6.03
N LYS A 18 -22.46 1.70 7.01
CA LYS A 18 -23.54 2.70 6.90
C LYS A 18 -22.98 4.09 6.60
N GLY A 19 -21.87 4.49 7.25
CA GLY A 19 -21.17 5.74 6.98
C GLY A 19 -20.62 5.82 5.55
N VAL A 20 -19.99 4.76 5.07
CA VAL A 20 -19.52 4.66 3.68
C VAL A 20 -20.69 4.77 2.71
N ALA A 21 -21.81 4.05 2.96
CA ALA A 21 -23.00 4.11 2.11
C ALA A 21 -23.57 5.53 2.03
N SER A 22 -23.66 6.26 3.14
CA SER A 22 -24.08 7.66 3.16
C SER A 22 -23.14 8.55 2.34
N LEU A 23 -21.83 8.38 2.52
CA LEU A 23 -20.81 9.19 1.86
C LEU A 23 -20.86 9.03 0.33
N VAL A 24 -20.98 7.80 -0.17
CA VAL A 24 -20.94 7.52 -1.62
C VAL A 24 -22.24 7.92 -2.33
N THR A 25 -23.32 8.11 -1.60
CA THR A 25 -24.62 8.52 -2.13
C THR A 25 -24.86 10.03 -2.02
N GLU A 26 -24.03 10.76 -1.25
CA GLU A 26 -24.23 12.20 -0.97
C GLU A 26 -24.23 13.06 -2.23
N SER A 27 -23.35 12.78 -3.19
CA SER A 27 -23.23 13.58 -4.41
C SER A 27 -24.37 13.35 -5.42
N GLY A 28 -25.04 12.22 -5.35
CA GLY A 28 -26.03 11.79 -6.37
C GLY A 28 -25.43 11.42 -7.73
N GLU A 29 -24.13 11.60 -7.93
CA GLU A 29 -23.43 11.31 -9.19
C GLU A 29 -23.00 9.83 -9.28
N PRO A 30 -22.94 9.25 -10.50
CA PRO A 30 -22.44 7.91 -10.68
C PRO A 30 -21.01 7.76 -10.15
N THR A 31 -20.81 6.81 -9.24
CA THR A 31 -19.53 6.59 -8.55
C THR A 31 -19.12 5.13 -8.64
N PHE A 32 -17.82 4.89 -8.87
CA PHE A 32 -17.23 3.56 -8.84
C PHE A 32 -16.50 3.33 -7.50
N ILE A 33 -16.83 2.25 -6.80
CA ILE A 33 -16.35 1.98 -5.44
C ILE A 33 -15.53 0.70 -5.42
N VAL A 34 -14.36 0.78 -4.81
CA VAL A 34 -13.47 -0.35 -4.55
C VAL A 34 -13.41 -0.59 -3.04
N LEU A 35 -13.76 -1.77 -2.60
CA LEU A 35 -13.76 -2.12 -1.18
C LEU A 35 -12.71 -3.18 -0.86
N SER A 36 -12.05 -2.99 0.28
CA SER A 36 -11.22 -4.01 0.91
C SER A 36 -12.06 -4.98 1.75
N ALA A 37 -11.46 -6.07 2.18
CA ALA A 37 -12.02 -6.92 3.24
C ALA A 37 -12.27 -6.11 4.51
N MET A 38 -13.20 -6.54 5.34
CA MET A 38 -13.42 -5.97 6.68
C MET A 38 -12.16 -6.11 7.53
N SER A 39 -11.92 -5.13 8.39
CA SER A 39 -10.74 -5.12 9.28
C SER A 39 -10.60 -6.43 10.06
N GLY A 40 -9.40 -7.02 10.01
CA GLY A 40 -9.05 -8.29 10.66
C GLY A 40 -9.43 -9.54 9.87
N THR A 41 -10.30 -9.45 8.85
CA THR A 41 -10.72 -10.62 8.06
C THR A 41 -9.55 -11.23 7.30
N THR A 42 -8.74 -10.43 6.60
CA THR A 42 -7.58 -10.92 5.85
C THR A 42 -6.62 -11.69 6.74
N ASN A 43 -6.35 -11.19 7.97
CA ASN A 43 -5.50 -11.88 8.93
C ASN A 43 -6.07 -13.25 9.33
N SER A 44 -7.39 -13.34 9.59
CA SER A 44 -8.05 -14.60 9.89
C SER A 44 -7.99 -15.59 8.70
N LEU A 45 -8.15 -15.10 7.46
CA LEU A 45 -8.04 -15.92 6.27
C LEU A 45 -6.62 -16.45 6.02
N VAL A 46 -5.60 -15.63 6.30
CA VAL A 46 -4.19 -16.07 6.28
C VAL A 46 -3.94 -17.09 7.38
N GLU A 47 -4.46 -16.88 8.60
CA GLU A 47 -4.33 -17.84 9.71
C GLU A 47 -4.99 -19.20 9.37
N ILE A 48 -6.15 -19.20 8.69
CA ILE A 48 -6.77 -20.42 8.16
C ILE A 48 -5.80 -21.15 7.23
N SER A 49 -5.19 -20.41 6.28
CA SER A 49 -4.21 -20.98 5.34
C SER A 49 -2.99 -21.55 6.06
N ASP A 50 -2.48 -20.86 7.07
CA ASP A 50 -1.35 -21.33 7.90
C ASP A 50 -1.64 -22.65 8.62
N TYR A 51 -2.86 -22.80 9.16
CA TYR A 51 -3.31 -24.06 9.76
C TYR A 51 -3.40 -25.19 8.72
N LEU A 52 -3.89 -24.89 7.51
CA LEU A 52 -3.99 -25.88 6.43
C LEU A 52 -2.62 -26.33 5.91
N TYR A 53 -1.65 -25.42 5.77
CA TYR A 53 -0.25 -25.79 5.46
C TYR A 53 0.36 -26.70 6.53
N LYS A 54 0.01 -26.49 7.81
CA LYS A 54 0.43 -27.33 8.93
C LYS A 54 -0.39 -28.61 9.07
N LYS A 55 -1.32 -28.90 8.13
CA LYS A 55 -2.23 -30.05 8.17
C LYS A 55 -3.06 -30.11 9.46
N ASN A 56 -3.50 -28.97 9.96
CA ASN A 56 -4.36 -28.83 11.13
C ASN A 56 -5.76 -28.32 10.74
N PRO A 57 -6.66 -29.18 10.23
CA PRO A 57 -8.00 -28.78 9.82
C PRO A 57 -8.89 -28.37 11.01
N GLU A 58 -8.60 -28.84 12.22
CA GLU A 58 -9.37 -28.47 13.43
C GLU A 58 -9.11 -27.01 13.77
N GLY A 59 -7.84 -26.57 13.81
CA GLY A 59 -7.48 -25.16 14.02
C GLY A 59 -8.05 -24.24 12.93
N ALA A 60 -7.98 -24.66 11.67
CA ALA A 60 -8.57 -23.92 10.56
C ALA A 60 -10.10 -23.75 10.76
N ASN A 61 -10.81 -24.83 11.10
CA ASN A 61 -12.26 -24.78 11.34
C ASN A 61 -12.63 -23.90 12.55
N GLU A 62 -11.81 -23.86 13.60
CA GLU A 62 -12.04 -22.97 14.74
C GLU A 62 -11.99 -21.49 14.31
N VAL A 63 -10.99 -21.10 13.53
CA VAL A 63 -10.88 -19.72 13.00
C VAL A 63 -12.05 -19.41 12.07
N ILE A 64 -12.46 -20.33 11.17
CA ILE A 64 -13.61 -20.19 10.29
C ILE A 64 -14.89 -19.95 11.12
N ASN A 65 -15.14 -20.75 12.16
CA ASN A 65 -16.33 -20.64 13.00
C ASN A 65 -16.38 -19.29 13.74
N ASN A 66 -15.25 -18.82 14.25
CA ASN A 66 -15.14 -17.53 14.92
C ASN A 66 -15.40 -16.38 13.96
N LEU A 67 -14.87 -16.46 12.75
CA LEU A 67 -15.07 -15.47 11.70
C LEU A 67 -16.54 -15.45 11.24
N GLU A 68 -17.14 -16.61 11.01
CA GLU A 68 -18.55 -16.74 10.64
C GLU A 68 -19.47 -16.12 11.70
N LYS A 69 -19.25 -16.43 12.98
CA LYS A 69 -20.00 -15.84 14.09
C LYS A 69 -19.95 -14.32 14.08
N LYS A 70 -18.77 -13.75 13.83
CA LYS A 70 -18.57 -12.30 13.69
C LYS A 70 -19.40 -11.74 12.54
N TYR A 71 -19.34 -12.35 11.36
CA TYR A 71 -20.08 -11.90 10.18
C TYR A 71 -21.59 -12.01 10.38
N MET A 72 -22.09 -13.09 10.98
CA MET A 72 -23.52 -13.25 11.28
C MET A 72 -24.03 -12.19 12.25
N GLN A 73 -23.23 -11.81 13.26
CA GLN A 73 -23.59 -10.68 14.13
C GLN A 73 -23.63 -9.35 13.35
N HIS A 74 -22.68 -9.12 12.46
CA HIS A 74 -22.68 -7.92 11.62
C HIS A 74 -23.90 -7.84 10.69
N VAL A 75 -24.42 -8.97 10.21
CA VAL A 75 -25.67 -9.00 9.43
C VAL A 75 -26.84 -8.50 10.27
N GLU A 76 -26.94 -8.93 11.54
CA GLU A 76 -28.01 -8.46 12.43
C GLU A 76 -27.97 -6.94 12.67
N ASP A 77 -26.77 -6.40 12.81
CA ASP A 77 -26.55 -4.99 13.17
C ASP A 77 -26.60 -4.07 11.92
N LEU A 78 -26.32 -4.61 10.73
CA LEU A 78 -26.26 -3.85 9.48
C LEU A 78 -27.65 -3.61 8.89
N TYR A 79 -28.45 -4.67 8.76
CA TYR A 79 -29.72 -4.61 8.04
C TYR A 79 -30.91 -4.42 8.97
N SER A 80 -31.93 -3.73 8.44
CA SER A 80 -33.20 -3.49 9.14
C SER A 80 -34.30 -4.51 8.76
N THR A 81 -34.23 -5.03 7.52
CA THR A 81 -35.28 -5.94 6.99
C THR A 81 -34.86 -7.40 7.12
N ASP A 82 -35.83 -8.27 7.48
CA ASP A 82 -35.63 -9.72 7.58
C ASP A 82 -35.26 -10.35 6.23
N GLU A 83 -35.77 -9.80 5.14
CA GLU A 83 -35.47 -10.27 3.78
C GLU A 83 -33.97 -10.10 3.47
N MET A 84 -33.40 -8.91 3.73
CA MET A 84 -32.01 -8.61 3.44
C MET A 84 -31.05 -9.35 4.39
N LYS A 85 -31.44 -9.49 5.66
CA LYS A 85 -30.73 -10.35 6.62
C LYS A 85 -30.67 -11.79 6.14
N LYS A 86 -31.80 -12.35 5.69
CA LYS A 86 -31.86 -13.73 5.18
C LYS A 86 -30.97 -13.89 3.94
N THR A 87 -31.14 -13.03 2.94
CA THR A 87 -30.39 -13.09 1.69
C THR A 87 -28.86 -13.03 1.95
N THR A 88 -28.44 -12.13 2.83
CA THR A 88 -27.01 -11.99 3.13
C THR A 88 -26.48 -13.14 3.96
N ARG A 89 -27.27 -13.69 4.92
CA ARG A 89 -26.88 -14.90 5.66
C ARG A 89 -26.68 -16.10 4.73
N GLU A 90 -27.63 -16.35 3.83
CA GLU A 90 -27.53 -17.46 2.88
C GLU A 90 -26.29 -17.36 2.02
N PHE A 91 -25.98 -16.16 1.52
CA PHE A 91 -24.75 -15.90 0.78
C PHE A 91 -23.51 -16.19 1.64
N LEU A 92 -23.39 -15.60 2.84
CA LEU A 92 -22.25 -15.78 3.72
C LEU A 92 -22.06 -17.24 4.15
N GLN A 93 -23.14 -17.98 4.43
CA GLN A 93 -23.08 -19.41 4.72
C GLN A 93 -22.47 -20.21 3.56
N GLY A 94 -22.82 -19.83 2.32
CA GLY A 94 -22.19 -20.40 1.12
C GLY A 94 -20.67 -20.20 1.12
N GLU A 95 -20.20 -18.97 1.39
CA GLU A 95 -18.79 -18.65 1.41
C GLU A 95 -18.05 -19.34 2.58
N PHE A 96 -18.63 -19.40 3.77
CA PHE A 96 -18.05 -20.15 4.89
C PHE A 96 -18.02 -21.65 4.65
N ASN A 97 -19.00 -22.23 3.96
CA ASN A 97 -18.97 -23.63 3.54
C ASN A 97 -17.87 -23.86 2.48
N TYR A 98 -17.68 -22.90 1.58
CA TYR A 98 -16.56 -22.94 0.62
C TYR A 98 -15.22 -22.92 1.34
N LEU A 99 -15.01 -22.06 2.33
CA LEU A 99 -13.80 -22.08 3.18
C LEU A 99 -13.60 -23.43 3.86
N ARG A 100 -14.66 -24.06 4.40
CA ARG A 100 -14.59 -25.38 5.02
C ARG A 100 -14.23 -26.48 4.04
N SER A 101 -14.54 -26.34 2.76
CA SER A 101 -14.19 -27.35 1.77
C SER A 101 -12.69 -27.57 1.64
N PHE A 102 -11.87 -26.53 1.81
CA PHE A 102 -10.40 -26.61 1.77
C PHE A 102 -9.79 -27.41 2.92
N THR A 103 -10.52 -27.67 4.00
CA THR A 103 -10.02 -28.48 5.11
C THR A 103 -9.96 -29.98 4.81
N LYS A 104 -10.49 -30.41 3.66
CA LYS A 104 -10.64 -31.83 3.30
C LYS A 104 -9.65 -32.30 2.25
N ASP A 105 -9.04 -31.38 1.51
CA ASP A 105 -8.22 -31.64 0.33
C ASP A 105 -6.75 -31.23 0.53
N LEU A 106 -5.93 -31.49 -0.49
CA LEU A 106 -4.55 -30.98 -0.54
C LEU A 106 -4.59 -29.46 -0.67
N PHE A 107 -3.73 -28.80 0.11
CA PHE A 107 -3.66 -27.36 0.20
C PHE A 107 -2.37 -26.82 -0.42
N THR A 108 -2.50 -25.88 -1.34
CA THR A 108 -1.38 -25.24 -2.07
C THR A 108 -1.55 -23.72 -2.07
N SER A 109 -0.60 -23.02 -2.67
CA SER A 109 -0.67 -21.54 -2.82
C SER A 109 -1.85 -21.06 -3.67
N PHE A 110 -2.46 -21.90 -4.49
CA PHE A 110 -3.65 -21.55 -5.27
C PHE A 110 -4.90 -21.50 -4.39
N GLU A 111 -5.06 -22.49 -3.53
CA GLU A 111 -6.15 -22.53 -2.56
C GLU A 111 -6.02 -21.38 -1.55
N GLU A 112 -4.80 -21.05 -1.13
CA GLU A 112 -4.55 -19.89 -0.25
C GLU A 112 -5.09 -18.60 -0.86
N LYS A 113 -4.78 -18.31 -2.13
CA LYS A 113 -5.27 -17.12 -2.82
C LYS A 113 -6.80 -17.10 -2.91
N SER A 114 -7.42 -18.25 -3.14
CA SER A 114 -8.86 -18.41 -3.16
C SER A 114 -9.49 -18.17 -1.78
N ILE A 115 -8.86 -18.63 -0.70
CA ILE A 115 -9.28 -18.35 0.68
C ILE A 115 -9.18 -16.86 0.97
N VAL A 116 -8.04 -16.25 0.71
CA VAL A 116 -7.81 -14.83 1.03
C VAL A 116 -8.76 -13.92 0.27
N ALA A 117 -9.13 -14.28 -0.96
CA ALA A 117 -10.08 -13.50 -1.78
C ALA A 117 -11.49 -13.41 -1.16
N GLN A 118 -11.86 -14.32 -0.26
CA GLN A 118 -13.20 -14.32 0.37
C GLN A 118 -13.45 -13.07 1.21
N GLY A 119 -12.42 -12.45 1.74
CA GLY A 119 -12.57 -11.23 2.53
C GLY A 119 -13.25 -10.09 1.76
N GLU A 120 -12.76 -9.80 0.57
CA GLU A 120 -13.31 -8.76 -0.30
C GLU A 120 -14.65 -9.18 -0.92
N ILE A 121 -14.83 -10.46 -1.25
CA ILE A 121 -16.09 -11.00 -1.77
C ILE A 121 -17.20 -10.83 -0.74
N MET A 122 -16.97 -11.18 0.51
CA MET A 122 -17.95 -11.04 1.58
C MET A 122 -18.26 -9.57 1.90
N SER A 123 -17.26 -8.73 2.05
CA SER A 123 -17.46 -7.31 2.40
C SER A 123 -18.23 -6.54 1.33
N THR A 124 -17.92 -6.76 0.05
CA THR A 124 -18.60 -6.07 -1.06
C THR A 124 -20.06 -6.50 -1.19
N ASN A 125 -20.35 -7.78 -0.99
CA ASN A 125 -21.74 -8.28 -0.98
C ASN A 125 -22.56 -7.66 0.16
N MET A 126 -21.98 -7.54 1.35
CA MET A 126 -22.67 -6.90 2.47
C MET A 126 -23.01 -5.44 2.16
N VAL A 127 -22.05 -4.66 1.62
CA VAL A 127 -22.27 -3.24 1.33
C VAL A 127 -23.28 -3.06 0.18
N VAL A 128 -23.20 -3.84 -0.89
CA VAL A 128 -24.17 -3.71 -2.01
C VAL A 128 -25.58 -4.08 -1.57
N ASN A 129 -25.75 -5.10 -0.72
CA ASN A 129 -27.04 -5.48 -0.19
C ASN A 129 -27.62 -4.39 0.73
N TYR A 130 -26.78 -3.76 1.54
CA TYR A 130 -27.20 -2.62 2.36
C TYR A 130 -27.65 -1.44 1.50
N LEU A 131 -26.92 -1.07 0.45
CA LEU A 131 -27.32 0.00 -0.47
C LEU A 131 -28.65 -0.31 -1.16
N LYS A 132 -28.87 -1.57 -1.57
CA LYS A 132 -30.15 -2.02 -2.13
C LYS A 132 -31.30 -1.91 -1.12
N GLU A 133 -31.06 -2.27 0.15
CA GLU A 133 -32.04 -2.10 1.23
C GLU A 133 -32.44 -0.63 1.40
N GLN A 134 -31.48 0.29 1.20
CA GLN A 134 -31.72 1.74 1.24
C GLN A 134 -32.34 2.30 -0.06
N GLY A 135 -32.72 1.45 -1.01
CA GLY A 135 -33.31 1.85 -2.29
C GLY A 135 -32.32 2.47 -3.30
N VAL A 136 -31.01 2.36 -3.05
CA VAL A 136 -29.99 2.87 -3.94
C VAL A 136 -29.78 1.93 -5.13
N LYS A 137 -29.73 2.47 -6.35
CA LYS A 137 -29.38 1.72 -7.56
C LYS A 137 -27.90 1.34 -7.57
N ALA A 138 -27.56 0.28 -6.86
CA ALA A 138 -26.20 -0.24 -6.74
C ALA A 138 -26.05 -1.60 -7.45
N VAL A 139 -24.90 -1.84 -8.07
CA VAL A 139 -24.52 -3.09 -8.72
C VAL A 139 -23.14 -3.54 -8.27
N LEU A 140 -22.99 -4.84 -8.01
CA LEU A 140 -21.70 -5.48 -7.74
C LEU A 140 -21.13 -6.01 -9.07
N LEU A 141 -19.94 -5.55 -9.42
CA LEU A 141 -19.15 -6.02 -10.56
C LEU A 141 -17.99 -6.85 -10.00
N SER A 142 -17.95 -8.13 -10.31
CA SER A 142 -16.88 -9.01 -9.82
C SER A 142 -15.53 -8.60 -10.41
N ALA A 143 -14.55 -8.32 -9.55
CA ALA A 143 -13.19 -8.05 -9.99
C ALA A 143 -12.59 -9.23 -10.78
N LEU A 144 -13.00 -10.46 -10.48
CA LEU A 144 -12.56 -11.65 -11.19
C LEU A 144 -13.02 -11.72 -12.66
N ASP A 145 -13.95 -10.85 -13.07
CA ASP A 145 -14.44 -10.81 -14.46
C ASP A 145 -13.64 -9.85 -15.35
N PHE A 146 -12.93 -8.89 -14.76
CA PHE A 146 -12.19 -7.88 -15.53
C PHE A 146 -10.78 -7.58 -15.02
N MET A 147 -10.44 -7.91 -13.77
CA MET A 147 -9.10 -7.67 -13.23
C MET A 147 -8.21 -8.88 -13.51
N ARG A 148 -7.10 -8.67 -14.23
CA ARG A 148 -6.16 -9.73 -14.60
C ARG A 148 -4.72 -9.27 -14.52
N THR A 149 -3.83 -10.20 -14.15
CA THR A 149 -2.38 -10.05 -14.29
C THR A 149 -1.86 -10.88 -15.49
N ASP A 150 -0.73 -10.46 -16.04
CA ASP A 150 -0.01 -11.16 -17.09
C ASP A 150 0.86 -12.32 -16.53
N LYS A 151 1.69 -12.93 -17.38
CA LYS A 151 2.59 -14.03 -16.99
C LYS A 151 3.71 -13.62 -16.04
N ASN A 152 3.98 -12.33 -15.91
CA ASN A 152 4.97 -11.76 -14.99
C ASN A 152 4.34 -11.30 -13.67
N ALA A 153 3.07 -11.64 -13.45
CA ALA A 153 2.26 -11.18 -12.33
C ALA A 153 2.05 -9.65 -12.28
N GLU A 154 2.24 -8.96 -13.41
CA GLU A 154 1.93 -7.53 -13.55
C GLU A 154 0.51 -7.35 -14.09
N PRO A 155 -0.23 -6.30 -13.65
CA PRO A 155 -1.55 -6.01 -14.21
C PRO A 155 -1.54 -5.88 -15.73
N ASP A 156 -2.60 -6.36 -16.38
CA ASP A 156 -2.81 -6.25 -17.83
C ASP A 156 -3.76 -5.09 -18.14
N PRO A 157 -3.26 -3.84 -18.35
CA PRO A 157 -4.11 -2.65 -18.45
C PRO A 157 -5.05 -2.70 -19.65
N GLN A 158 -4.62 -3.30 -20.76
CA GLN A 158 -5.44 -3.38 -21.96
C GLN A 158 -6.63 -4.32 -21.74
N TYR A 159 -6.40 -5.50 -21.16
CA TYR A 159 -7.46 -6.44 -20.83
C TYR A 159 -8.45 -5.83 -19.83
N ILE A 160 -7.93 -5.18 -18.77
CA ILE A 160 -8.77 -4.53 -17.74
C ILE A 160 -9.66 -3.49 -18.40
N LYS A 161 -9.10 -2.63 -19.25
CA LYS A 161 -9.82 -1.57 -19.93
C LYS A 161 -10.94 -2.11 -20.83
N GLU A 162 -10.64 -3.11 -21.66
CA GLU A 162 -11.60 -3.70 -22.59
C GLU A 162 -12.74 -4.42 -21.85
N LYS A 163 -12.40 -5.23 -20.84
CA LYS A 163 -13.40 -5.99 -20.08
C LYS A 163 -14.27 -5.09 -19.21
N LEU A 164 -13.65 -4.13 -18.54
CA LEU A 164 -14.40 -3.20 -17.69
C LEU A 164 -15.33 -2.33 -18.54
N ALA A 165 -14.91 -1.85 -19.71
CA ALA A 165 -15.77 -1.09 -20.61
C ALA A 165 -16.99 -1.90 -21.05
N ALA A 166 -16.82 -3.17 -21.44
CA ALA A 166 -17.93 -4.05 -21.81
C ALA A 166 -18.90 -4.31 -20.66
N ILE A 167 -18.38 -4.52 -19.44
CA ILE A 167 -19.21 -4.71 -18.24
C ILE A 167 -19.98 -3.43 -17.90
N MET A 168 -19.36 -2.27 -17.99
CA MET A 168 -20.01 -0.97 -17.75
C MET A 168 -21.11 -0.69 -18.77
N GLU A 169 -20.91 -1.07 -20.04
CA GLU A 169 -21.94 -0.95 -21.08
C GLU A 169 -23.17 -1.82 -20.78
N GLN A 170 -22.98 -3.02 -20.28
CA GLN A 170 -24.06 -3.94 -19.88
C GLN A 170 -24.82 -3.49 -18.62
N ASN A 171 -24.17 -2.65 -17.79
CA ASN A 171 -24.71 -2.21 -16.50
C ASN A 171 -24.94 -0.69 -16.47
N GLN A 172 -25.50 -0.11 -17.53
CA GLN A 172 -25.80 1.31 -17.57
C GLN A 172 -26.97 1.68 -16.64
N GLY A 173 -26.94 2.90 -16.10
CA GLY A 173 -28.03 3.48 -15.32
C GLY A 173 -28.01 3.14 -13.83
N TYR A 174 -26.95 2.49 -13.33
CA TYR A 174 -26.69 2.41 -11.90
C TYR A 174 -26.05 3.70 -11.38
N GLN A 175 -26.35 4.03 -10.13
CA GLN A 175 -25.73 5.16 -9.43
C GLN A 175 -24.39 4.74 -8.82
N ILE A 176 -24.35 3.53 -8.25
CA ILE A 176 -23.17 3.03 -7.54
C ILE A 176 -22.72 1.70 -8.18
N TYR A 177 -21.48 1.67 -8.63
CA TYR A 177 -20.79 0.48 -9.09
C TYR A 177 -19.80 0.04 -8.02
N ILE A 178 -19.88 -1.20 -7.55
CA ILE A 178 -19.00 -1.73 -6.48
C ILE A 178 -18.19 -2.87 -7.03
N THR A 179 -16.92 -2.95 -6.64
CA THR A 179 -16.08 -4.10 -6.91
C THR A 179 -15.16 -4.42 -5.74
N GLN A 180 -14.61 -5.62 -5.73
CA GLN A 180 -13.56 -6.05 -4.82
C GLN A 180 -12.24 -5.34 -5.18
N GLY A 181 -11.55 -4.86 -4.16
CA GLY A 181 -10.14 -4.53 -4.29
C GLY A 181 -9.26 -5.78 -4.19
N PHE A 182 -7.97 -5.65 -4.44
CA PHE A 182 -6.94 -6.65 -4.21
C PHE A 182 -7.02 -7.91 -5.08
N ILE A 183 -8.19 -8.51 -5.31
CA ILE A 183 -8.35 -9.78 -6.02
C ILE A 183 -8.35 -9.61 -7.54
N CYS A 184 -7.83 -10.61 -8.22
CA CYS A 184 -7.77 -10.66 -9.69
C CYS A 184 -7.73 -12.10 -10.18
N ARG A 185 -7.64 -12.30 -11.50
CA ARG A 185 -7.19 -13.57 -12.09
C ARG A 185 -5.77 -13.43 -12.60
N ASN A 186 -5.01 -14.51 -12.54
CA ASN A 186 -3.70 -14.56 -13.21
C ASN A 186 -3.87 -14.81 -14.73
N ALA A 187 -2.74 -14.87 -15.45
CA ALA A 187 -2.73 -15.12 -16.89
C ALA A 187 -3.36 -16.47 -17.32
N TYR A 188 -3.51 -17.41 -16.38
CA TYR A 188 -4.09 -18.74 -16.61
C TYR A 188 -5.57 -18.82 -16.19
N GLY A 189 -6.14 -17.72 -15.71
CA GLY A 189 -7.54 -17.64 -15.31
C GLY A 189 -7.83 -18.09 -13.87
N GLU A 190 -6.78 -18.41 -13.09
CA GLU A 190 -6.92 -18.80 -11.69
C GLU A 190 -7.08 -17.57 -10.79
N VAL A 191 -7.73 -17.74 -9.63
CA VAL A 191 -7.84 -16.67 -8.62
C VAL A 191 -6.45 -16.30 -8.11
N ASP A 192 -6.17 -15.03 -8.14
CA ASP A 192 -4.92 -14.42 -7.70
C ASP A 192 -5.19 -13.08 -7.01
N ASN A 193 -4.15 -12.43 -6.55
CA ASN A 193 -4.24 -11.12 -5.94
C ASN A 193 -3.13 -10.19 -6.43
N LEU A 194 -3.44 -8.89 -6.42
CA LEU A 194 -2.47 -7.83 -6.65
C LEU A 194 -1.60 -7.71 -5.39
N GLN A 195 -0.33 -8.04 -5.49
CA GLN A 195 0.53 -8.27 -4.33
C GLN A 195 0.66 -7.04 -3.42
N ARG A 196 1.29 -5.97 -3.86
CA ARG A 196 1.55 -4.79 -3.03
C ARG A 196 0.52 -3.70 -3.29
N GLY A 197 0.02 -3.09 -2.20
CA GLY A 197 -0.96 -2.00 -2.27
C GLY A 197 -2.37 -2.40 -2.67
N GLY A 198 -2.59 -3.67 -2.99
CA GLY A 198 -3.86 -4.37 -3.19
C GLY A 198 -5.02 -3.53 -3.70
N SER A 199 -5.90 -3.11 -2.81
CA SER A 199 -7.12 -2.36 -3.18
C SER A 199 -6.85 -0.94 -3.69
N ASP A 200 -5.78 -0.27 -3.26
CA ASP A 200 -5.38 1.05 -3.79
C ASP A 200 -4.94 0.92 -5.24
N TYR A 201 -4.19 -0.16 -5.53
CA TYR A 201 -3.78 -0.47 -6.89
C TYR A 201 -4.97 -0.78 -7.79
N THR A 202 -5.94 -1.57 -7.30
CA THR A 202 -7.20 -1.81 -8.00
C THR A 202 -7.91 -0.51 -8.36
N ALA A 203 -8.03 0.43 -7.42
CA ALA A 203 -8.68 1.72 -7.66
C ALA A 203 -7.95 2.56 -8.72
N SER A 204 -6.63 2.56 -8.68
CA SER A 204 -5.79 3.27 -9.66
C SER A 204 -5.92 2.68 -11.08
N LEU A 205 -5.92 1.34 -11.20
CA LEU A 205 -6.14 0.64 -12.47
C LEU A 205 -7.52 0.91 -13.06
N ILE A 206 -8.56 0.86 -12.22
CA ILE A 206 -9.94 1.17 -12.63
C ILE A 206 -10.06 2.63 -13.04
N GLY A 207 -9.49 3.57 -12.26
CA GLY A 207 -9.48 4.98 -12.58
C GLY A 207 -8.85 5.26 -13.94
N ALA A 208 -7.71 4.64 -14.22
CA ALA A 208 -7.03 4.75 -15.52
C ALA A 208 -7.84 4.11 -16.67
N ALA A 209 -8.53 2.98 -16.42
CA ALA A 209 -9.35 2.29 -17.41
C ALA A 209 -10.61 3.06 -17.79
N LEU A 210 -11.24 3.76 -16.83
CA LEU A 210 -12.51 4.49 -16.98
C LEU A 210 -12.32 6.00 -17.23
N PRO A 211 -11.16 6.52 -17.56
CA PRO A 211 -10.67 7.90 -17.42
C PRO A 211 -11.44 8.71 -16.36
N ALA A 212 -11.23 8.34 -15.10
CA ALA A 212 -11.88 8.95 -13.96
C ALA A 212 -11.46 10.44 -13.81
N GLU A 213 -12.32 11.25 -13.26
CA GLU A 213 -12.01 12.65 -12.91
C GLU A 213 -11.03 12.74 -11.73
N GLU A 214 -11.21 11.86 -10.75
CA GLU A 214 -10.41 11.78 -9.54
C GLU A 214 -10.50 10.35 -8.96
N ILE A 215 -9.39 9.86 -8.40
CA ILE A 215 -9.34 8.64 -7.60
C ILE A 215 -9.20 9.07 -6.14
N GLN A 216 -10.12 8.64 -5.29
CA GLN A 216 -10.11 8.94 -3.86
C GLN A 216 -9.75 7.69 -3.05
N ILE A 217 -8.71 7.80 -2.24
CA ILE A 217 -8.30 6.75 -1.30
C ILE A 217 -8.74 7.17 0.11
N TRP A 218 -9.76 6.52 0.60
CA TRP A 218 -10.35 6.78 1.92
C TRP A 218 -9.75 5.87 2.98
N THR A 219 -9.21 6.49 4.03
CA THR A 219 -8.53 5.84 5.15
C THR A 219 -8.99 6.48 6.47
N ASP A 220 -8.32 6.18 7.57
CA ASP A 220 -8.61 6.70 8.92
C ASP A 220 -7.73 7.91 9.31
N ILE A 221 -6.98 8.47 8.35
CA ILE A 221 -6.17 9.68 8.53
C ILE A 221 -6.52 10.73 7.48
N ASP A 222 -6.28 12.01 7.81
CA ASP A 222 -6.68 13.16 7.00
C ASP A 222 -5.71 13.52 5.85
N GLY A 223 -4.93 12.55 5.39
CA GLY A 223 -3.94 12.72 4.34
C GLY A 223 -2.51 12.54 4.86
N MET A 224 -1.53 12.94 4.06
CA MET A 224 -0.12 12.95 4.46
C MET A 224 0.19 14.17 5.32
N HIS A 225 1.00 13.96 6.37
CA HIS A 225 1.51 15.03 7.21
C HIS A 225 2.98 15.34 6.86
N ASN A 226 3.39 16.55 7.18
CA ASN A 226 4.78 17.00 6.98
C ASN A 226 5.78 16.27 7.87
N ASN A 227 5.33 15.58 8.91
CA ASN A 227 6.13 14.70 9.78
C ASN A 227 5.23 13.63 10.42
N ASP A 228 5.79 12.68 11.16
CA ASP A 228 5.04 11.66 11.88
C ASP A 228 4.39 12.25 13.15
N PRO A 229 3.04 12.37 13.22
CA PRO A 229 2.36 12.96 14.37
C PRO A 229 2.49 12.13 15.66
N ARG A 230 2.94 10.86 15.55
CA ARG A 230 3.20 10.02 16.73
C ARG A 230 4.54 10.33 17.38
N VAL A 231 5.43 11.05 16.68
CA VAL A 231 6.81 11.34 17.10
C VAL A 231 7.00 12.82 17.34
N VAL A 232 6.40 13.67 16.51
CA VAL A 232 6.49 15.13 16.55
C VAL A 232 5.14 15.71 16.94
N GLU A 233 5.13 16.58 17.96
CA GLU A 233 3.91 17.08 18.59
C GLU A 233 3.08 18.00 17.66
N HIS A 234 3.75 18.78 16.81
CA HIS A 234 3.11 19.70 15.88
C HIS A 234 3.42 19.27 14.44
N THR A 235 2.42 18.75 13.76
CA THR A 235 2.49 18.39 12.33
C THR A 235 1.37 19.04 11.56
N GLU A 236 1.62 19.39 10.31
CA GLU A 236 0.62 19.96 9.41
C GLU A 236 0.32 18.98 8.26
N ALA A 237 -0.94 18.94 7.83
CA ALA A 237 -1.33 18.16 6.67
C ALA A 237 -0.74 18.76 5.39
N VAL A 238 -0.10 17.92 4.58
CA VAL A 238 0.42 18.28 3.27
C VAL A 238 -0.73 18.26 2.27
N ARG A 239 -1.15 19.43 1.78
CA ARG A 239 -2.34 19.56 0.94
C ARG A 239 -2.11 19.11 -0.51
N GLN A 240 -0.87 19.20 -1.01
CA GLN A 240 -0.53 18.84 -2.37
C GLN A 240 0.87 18.23 -2.46
N LEU A 241 0.97 17.11 -3.17
CA LEU A 241 2.21 16.45 -3.57
C LEU A 241 2.18 16.18 -5.07
N ASN A 242 3.33 16.16 -5.72
CA ASN A 242 3.42 15.51 -7.02
C ASN A 242 3.61 13.99 -6.83
N PHE A 243 3.43 13.21 -7.92
CA PHE A 243 3.50 11.76 -7.84
C PHE A 243 4.89 11.23 -7.40
N GLU A 244 5.96 11.93 -7.74
CA GLU A 244 7.32 11.54 -7.32
C GLU A 244 7.52 11.81 -5.83
N GLU A 245 7.11 12.98 -5.32
CA GLU A 245 7.16 13.29 -3.89
C GLU A 245 6.35 12.28 -3.08
N ALA A 246 5.15 11.92 -3.55
CA ALA A 246 4.30 10.93 -2.90
C ALA A 246 4.95 9.52 -2.90
N ALA A 247 5.62 9.14 -3.99
CA ALA A 247 6.34 7.87 -4.08
C ALA A 247 7.53 7.81 -3.11
N GLU A 248 8.30 8.90 -3.00
CA GLU A 248 9.42 8.99 -2.05
C GLU A 248 8.93 8.86 -0.60
N LEU A 249 7.89 9.61 -0.22
CA LEU A 249 7.30 9.52 1.12
C LEU A 249 6.77 8.11 1.43
N ALA A 250 6.08 7.49 0.48
CA ALA A 250 5.52 6.16 0.63
C ALA A 250 6.62 5.09 0.78
N TYR A 251 7.73 5.22 0.05
CA TYR A 251 8.85 4.29 0.14
C TYR A 251 9.59 4.40 1.48
N PHE A 252 9.78 5.63 1.98
CA PHE A 252 10.53 5.91 3.19
C PHE A 252 9.69 6.01 4.47
N GLY A 253 8.49 5.46 4.51
CA GLY A 253 7.79 5.20 5.76
C GLY A 253 6.41 5.84 5.96
N ALA A 254 5.96 6.70 5.06
CA ALA A 254 4.57 7.13 5.06
C ALA A 254 3.68 5.99 4.56
N LYS A 255 3.28 5.09 5.46
CA LYS A 255 2.52 3.84 5.16
C LYS A 255 1.08 4.06 4.65
N ILE A 256 0.79 5.22 4.07
CA ILE A 256 -0.57 5.58 3.63
C ILE A 256 -0.86 5.03 2.24
N LEU A 257 0.16 4.92 1.39
CA LEU A 257 0.03 4.55 0.00
C LEU A 257 1.28 3.79 -0.45
N HIS A 258 1.12 2.73 -1.26
CA HIS A 258 2.28 2.07 -1.86
C HIS A 258 2.69 2.79 -3.16
N PRO A 259 4.00 3.04 -3.43
CA PRO A 259 4.44 3.81 -4.60
C PRO A 259 3.93 3.27 -5.94
N THR A 260 3.86 1.94 -6.10
CA THR A 260 3.37 1.33 -7.34
C THR A 260 1.89 1.55 -7.59
N CYS A 261 1.09 1.79 -6.52
CA CYS A 261 -0.36 1.93 -6.64
C CYS A 261 -0.78 3.19 -7.37
N VAL A 262 0.03 4.23 -7.37
CA VAL A 262 -0.28 5.51 -8.05
C VAL A 262 0.20 5.57 -9.50
N GLN A 263 1.00 4.60 -9.95
CA GLN A 263 1.56 4.63 -11.29
C GLN A 263 0.50 4.65 -12.41
N PRO A 264 -0.58 3.84 -12.39
CA PRO A 264 -1.62 3.92 -13.40
C PRO A 264 -2.29 5.30 -13.46
N ALA A 265 -2.58 5.89 -12.30
CA ALA A 265 -3.14 7.24 -12.21
C ALA A 265 -2.19 8.30 -12.77
N LYS A 266 -0.90 8.22 -12.41
CA LYS A 266 0.16 9.09 -12.93
C LYS A 266 0.25 9.07 -14.44
N TYR A 267 0.30 7.87 -15.06
CA TYR A 267 0.38 7.72 -16.51
C TYR A 267 -0.89 8.19 -17.23
N ALA A 268 -2.05 8.04 -16.60
CA ALA A 268 -3.32 8.54 -17.11
C ALA A 268 -3.55 10.03 -16.83
N GLY A 269 -2.70 10.67 -16.03
CA GLY A 269 -2.85 12.09 -15.66
C GLY A 269 -4.03 12.35 -14.71
N ILE A 270 -4.46 11.34 -13.95
CA ILE A 270 -5.63 11.41 -13.07
C ILE A 270 -5.16 11.74 -11.64
N PRO A 271 -5.71 12.78 -10.99
CA PRO A 271 -5.34 13.09 -9.61
C PRO A 271 -5.84 12.02 -8.63
N VAL A 272 -5.01 11.75 -7.63
CA VAL A 272 -5.34 10.87 -6.49
C VAL A 272 -5.50 11.72 -5.25
N ARG A 273 -6.60 11.56 -4.52
CA ARG A 273 -6.85 12.28 -3.28
C ARG A 273 -6.95 11.33 -2.10
N LEU A 274 -6.14 11.57 -1.09
CA LEU A 274 -6.24 10.90 0.20
C LEU A 274 -7.28 11.60 1.07
N LYS A 275 -8.23 10.84 1.63
CA LYS A 275 -9.36 11.38 2.41
C LYS A 275 -9.53 10.60 3.70
N ASN A 276 -10.07 11.27 4.71
CA ASN A 276 -10.41 10.66 6.01
C ASN A 276 -11.88 10.22 6.04
N THR A 277 -12.12 8.94 6.26
CA THR A 277 -13.49 8.40 6.40
C THR A 277 -14.18 8.91 7.68
N MET A 278 -13.39 9.24 8.72
CA MET A 278 -13.92 9.74 10.00
C MET A 278 -14.14 11.26 9.99
N ASP A 279 -13.46 11.98 9.08
CA ASP A 279 -13.68 13.40 8.82
C ASP A 279 -13.76 13.66 7.29
N PRO A 280 -14.92 13.38 6.68
CA PRO A 280 -15.09 13.52 5.24
C PRO A 280 -14.97 14.97 4.73
N LYS A 281 -15.11 15.96 5.63
CA LYS A 281 -14.98 17.38 5.29
C LYS A 281 -13.54 17.85 5.20
N ALA A 282 -12.60 17.12 5.78
CA ALA A 282 -11.18 17.43 5.64
C ALA A 282 -10.76 17.40 4.16
N ASP A 283 -9.95 18.38 3.75
CA ASP A 283 -9.49 18.50 2.35
C ASP A 283 -8.64 17.32 1.91
N GLY A 284 -7.91 16.72 2.85
CA GLY A 284 -6.98 15.63 2.57
C GLY A 284 -5.71 16.08 1.83
N THR A 285 -5.07 15.16 1.16
CA THR A 285 -3.89 15.40 0.31
C THR A 285 -4.22 15.07 -1.14
N ILE A 286 -4.02 16.01 -2.06
CA ILE A 286 -4.09 15.74 -3.50
C ILE A 286 -2.69 15.36 -4.02
N ILE A 287 -2.64 14.32 -4.85
CA ILE A 287 -1.44 13.85 -5.54
C ILE A 287 -1.70 13.95 -7.04
N ASP A 288 -0.94 14.78 -7.73
CA ASP A 288 -1.11 15.05 -9.16
C ASP A 288 0.24 15.29 -9.88
N ASN A 289 0.21 15.83 -11.08
CA ASN A 289 1.41 16.17 -11.85
C ASN A 289 1.94 17.61 -11.60
N VAL A 290 1.32 18.36 -10.70
CA VAL A 290 1.70 19.75 -10.43
C VAL A 290 2.95 19.79 -9.55
N ILE A 291 4.01 20.43 -10.04
CA ILE A 291 5.26 20.64 -9.31
C ILE A 291 5.22 22.01 -8.63
N VAL A 292 5.24 22.01 -7.31
CA VAL A 292 5.37 23.24 -6.51
C VAL A 292 6.85 23.45 -6.20
N ARG A 293 7.49 24.37 -6.93
CA ARG A 293 8.92 24.62 -6.81
C ARG A 293 9.31 25.31 -5.51
N GLY A 294 10.55 25.05 -5.08
CA GLY A 294 11.18 25.75 -3.96
C GLY A 294 10.52 25.45 -2.61
N LYS A 295 9.95 24.25 -2.41
CA LYS A 295 9.34 23.87 -1.12
C LYS A 295 9.75 22.46 -0.69
N ILE A 296 10.18 22.33 0.55
CA ILE A 296 10.21 21.06 1.25
C ILE A 296 8.79 20.76 1.74
N LYS A 297 8.34 19.54 1.57
CA LYS A 297 6.95 19.12 1.83
C LYS A 297 6.80 18.32 3.10
N ALA A 298 7.69 17.35 3.32
CA ALA A 298 7.58 16.42 4.42
C ALA A 298 8.90 15.73 4.77
N VAL A 299 8.90 15.12 5.94
CA VAL A 299 9.95 14.23 6.42
C VAL A 299 9.34 12.88 6.74
N ALA A 300 9.96 11.80 6.32
CA ALA A 300 9.56 10.43 6.64
C ALA A 300 10.72 9.65 7.27
N ALA A 301 10.41 8.58 7.98
CA ALA A 301 11.41 7.71 8.60
C ALA A 301 11.09 6.23 8.34
N LYS A 302 12.12 5.45 7.96
CA LYS A 302 12.02 4.01 7.72
C LYS A 302 12.93 3.30 8.71
N ASP A 303 12.32 2.52 9.59
CA ASP A 303 13.00 1.76 10.65
C ASP A 303 13.49 0.38 10.16
N ASN A 304 14.17 -0.35 11.04
CA ASN A 304 14.66 -1.70 10.80
C ASN A 304 15.64 -1.78 9.62
N ILE A 305 16.54 -0.83 9.51
CA ILE A 305 17.53 -0.77 8.45
C ILE A 305 18.85 -1.37 8.92
N THR A 306 19.45 -2.17 8.06
CA THR A 306 20.81 -2.69 8.24
C THR A 306 21.74 -2.08 7.20
N ALA A 307 22.84 -1.47 7.67
CA ALA A 307 23.89 -0.95 6.81
C ALA A 307 25.00 -1.99 6.62
N ILE A 308 25.40 -2.22 5.38
CA ILE A 308 26.47 -3.10 4.98
C ILE A 308 27.53 -2.30 4.26
N LYS A 309 28.78 -2.32 4.76
CA LYS A 309 29.89 -1.67 4.10
C LYS A 309 30.92 -2.69 3.68
N ILE A 310 31.28 -2.69 2.42
CA ILE A 310 32.43 -3.43 1.90
C ILE A 310 33.56 -2.48 1.55
N LYS A 311 34.76 -2.79 2.03
CA LYS A 311 36.00 -2.06 1.74
C LYS A 311 36.97 -2.98 1.04
N SER A 312 37.45 -2.59 -0.13
CA SER A 312 38.36 -3.40 -0.94
C SER A 312 39.37 -2.56 -1.71
N SER A 313 40.65 -2.82 -1.52
CA SER A 313 41.70 -2.26 -2.38
C SER A 313 41.60 -2.76 -3.82
N ARG A 314 40.93 -3.87 -4.06
CA ARG A 314 40.69 -4.41 -5.41
C ARG A 314 39.64 -3.61 -6.20
N MET A 315 38.90 -2.71 -5.54
CA MET A 315 37.96 -1.79 -6.19
C MET A 315 38.69 -0.68 -6.96
N LEU A 316 39.84 -0.25 -6.44
CA LEU A 316 40.66 0.75 -7.07
C LEU A 316 41.09 0.28 -8.47
N LEU A 317 40.79 1.07 -9.51
CA LEU A 317 41.07 0.78 -10.93
C LEU A 317 40.43 -0.52 -11.48
N ALA A 318 39.53 -1.17 -10.74
CA ALA A 318 38.86 -2.40 -11.18
C ALA A 318 37.53 -2.09 -11.86
N THR A 319 37.37 -2.50 -13.11
CA THR A 319 36.06 -2.51 -13.78
C THR A 319 35.22 -3.68 -13.29
N GLY A 320 33.93 -3.46 -13.06
CA GLY A 320 32.97 -4.52 -12.75
C GLY A 320 32.88 -4.92 -11.27
N PHE A 321 33.56 -4.23 -10.35
CA PHE A 321 33.44 -4.54 -8.91
C PHE A 321 32.00 -4.34 -8.40
N LEU A 322 31.38 -3.21 -8.71
CA LEU A 322 29.99 -2.92 -8.32
C LEU A 322 29.01 -3.95 -8.89
N ARG A 323 29.23 -4.39 -10.15
CA ARG A 323 28.40 -5.46 -10.73
C ARG A 323 28.40 -6.72 -9.86
N LYS A 324 29.59 -7.18 -9.42
CA LYS A 324 29.70 -8.35 -8.55
C LYS A 324 29.02 -8.17 -7.19
N VAL A 325 29.09 -6.96 -6.63
CA VAL A 325 28.39 -6.63 -5.39
C VAL A 325 26.88 -6.75 -5.60
N PHE A 326 26.33 -6.13 -6.66
CA PHE A 326 24.89 -6.18 -6.93
C PHE A 326 24.38 -7.57 -7.32
N GLU A 327 25.18 -8.37 -8.06
CA GLU A 327 24.86 -9.77 -8.39
C GLU A 327 24.65 -10.62 -7.12
N ILE A 328 25.36 -10.32 -6.02
CA ILE A 328 25.15 -11.01 -4.74
C ILE A 328 23.75 -10.67 -4.18
N PHE A 329 23.40 -9.39 -4.10
CA PHE A 329 22.08 -8.97 -3.59
C PHE A 329 20.93 -9.49 -4.49
N GLU A 330 21.12 -9.48 -5.80
CA GLU A 330 20.17 -10.05 -6.77
C GLU A 330 19.95 -11.55 -6.52
N SER A 331 21.03 -12.31 -6.32
CA SER A 331 20.97 -13.76 -6.08
C SER A 331 20.17 -14.14 -4.83
N TYR A 332 20.16 -13.26 -3.84
CA TYR A 332 19.38 -13.42 -2.62
C TYR A 332 18.07 -12.61 -2.63
N GLN A 333 17.68 -12.05 -3.76
CA GLN A 333 16.46 -11.25 -3.93
C GLN A 333 16.29 -10.16 -2.84
N THR A 334 17.40 -9.51 -2.47
CA THR A 334 17.44 -8.50 -1.40
C THR A 334 17.60 -7.11 -2.01
N PRO A 335 16.55 -6.27 -1.97
CA PRO A 335 16.61 -4.88 -2.45
C PRO A 335 17.59 -4.03 -1.64
N ILE A 336 18.20 -3.07 -2.29
CA ILE A 336 19.07 -2.06 -1.65
C ILE A 336 18.30 -0.74 -1.62
N ASP A 337 18.19 -0.12 -0.44
CA ASP A 337 17.49 1.19 -0.29
C ASP A 337 18.38 2.37 -0.62
N MET A 338 19.57 2.41 -0.01
CA MET A 338 20.55 3.48 -0.20
C MET A 338 21.91 2.91 -0.59
N ILE A 339 22.66 3.65 -1.40
CA ILE A 339 24.05 3.33 -1.73
C ILE A 339 24.91 4.58 -1.69
N ALA A 340 26.10 4.46 -1.13
CA ALA A 340 27.15 5.46 -1.21
C ALA A 340 28.46 4.78 -1.55
N THR A 341 29.21 5.34 -2.48
CA THR A 341 30.45 4.75 -2.98
C THR A 341 31.63 5.71 -2.83
N SER A 342 32.81 5.14 -2.69
CA SER A 342 34.12 5.81 -2.81
C SER A 342 35.03 4.94 -3.67
N GLU A 343 36.25 5.39 -3.94
CA GLU A 343 37.23 4.63 -4.73
C GLU A 343 37.56 3.23 -4.16
N VAL A 344 37.40 3.04 -2.85
CA VAL A 344 37.83 1.81 -2.15
C VAL A 344 36.73 1.19 -1.30
N GLY A 345 35.50 1.67 -1.36
CA GLY A 345 34.42 1.16 -0.52
C GLY A 345 33.03 1.47 -1.04
N VAL A 346 32.11 0.57 -0.74
CA VAL A 346 30.67 0.71 -0.99
C VAL A 346 29.94 0.52 0.33
N SER A 347 29.04 1.44 0.63
CA SER A 347 28.09 1.31 1.74
C SER A 347 26.68 1.19 1.17
N MET A 348 25.90 0.24 1.64
CA MET A 348 24.54 -0.07 1.20
C MET A 348 23.64 -0.21 2.42
N SER A 349 22.36 0.05 2.25
CA SER A 349 21.36 -0.25 3.27
C SER A 349 20.29 -1.20 2.72
N ILE A 350 19.77 -2.07 3.60
CA ILE A 350 18.69 -3.01 3.31
C ILE A 350 17.66 -2.95 4.44
N ASP A 351 16.40 -3.22 4.12
CA ASP A 351 15.27 -3.34 5.06
C ASP A 351 14.85 -4.79 5.31
N ASN A 352 15.49 -5.75 4.63
CA ASN A 352 15.24 -7.18 4.80
C ASN A 352 16.56 -7.90 5.08
N ASP A 353 16.70 -8.44 6.28
CA ASP A 353 17.89 -9.14 6.77
C ASP A 353 17.79 -10.67 6.69
N ALA A 354 16.75 -11.23 6.07
CA ALA A 354 16.52 -12.68 5.99
C ALA A 354 17.73 -13.46 5.43
N HIS A 355 18.47 -12.86 4.50
CA HIS A 355 19.67 -13.43 3.89
C HIS A 355 20.97 -12.70 4.24
N LEU A 356 20.95 -11.86 5.30
CA LEU A 356 22.09 -11.02 5.68
C LEU A 356 23.39 -11.81 5.84
N ASN A 357 23.36 -12.94 6.53
CA ASN A 357 24.55 -13.75 6.77
C ASN A 357 25.15 -14.33 5.49
N ASP A 358 24.32 -14.76 4.56
CA ASP A 358 24.76 -15.32 3.28
C ASP A 358 25.38 -14.23 2.41
N ILE A 359 24.69 -13.08 2.30
CA ILE A 359 25.18 -11.89 1.58
C ILE A 359 26.54 -11.44 2.13
N VAL A 360 26.68 -11.33 3.45
CA VAL A 360 27.94 -10.94 4.11
C VAL A 360 29.06 -11.94 3.82
N ASN A 361 28.76 -13.25 3.86
CA ASN A 361 29.76 -14.29 3.57
C ASN A 361 30.24 -14.24 2.11
N GLU A 362 29.34 -13.99 1.15
CA GLU A 362 29.69 -13.79 -0.26
C GLU A 362 30.54 -12.51 -0.46
N LEU A 363 30.13 -11.40 0.14
CA LEU A 363 30.84 -10.12 0.06
C LEU A 363 32.25 -10.18 0.65
N LYS A 364 32.48 -10.96 1.71
CA LYS A 364 33.80 -11.17 2.33
C LYS A 364 34.83 -11.76 1.36
N LYS A 365 34.42 -12.45 0.31
CA LYS A 365 35.33 -12.93 -0.75
C LYS A 365 35.98 -11.79 -1.54
N TYR A 366 35.40 -10.60 -1.52
CA TYR A 366 35.80 -9.45 -2.31
C TYR A 366 36.43 -8.31 -1.46
N GLY A 367 36.24 -8.32 -0.14
CA GLY A 367 36.77 -7.29 0.72
C GLY A 367 36.45 -7.47 2.20
N THR A 368 36.82 -6.48 3.00
CA THR A 368 36.43 -6.43 4.42
C THR A 368 35.00 -5.89 4.53
N VAL A 369 34.15 -6.66 5.21
CA VAL A 369 32.73 -6.31 5.37
C VAL A 369 32.46 -5.93 6.82
N THR A 370 31.77 -4.83 7.03
CA THR A 370 31.21 -4.40 8.32
C THR A 370 29.70 -4.24 8.19
N VAL A 371 28.99 -4.57 9.27
CA VAL A 371 27.52 -4.51 9.35
C VAL A 371 27.16 -3.67 10.57
N ASP A 372 26.23 -2.72 10.36
CA ASP A 372 25.64 -1.92 11.42
C ASP A 372 24.11 -2.15 11.37
N SER A 373 23.58 -2.79 12.40
CA SER A 373 22.11 -2.99 12.61
C SER A 373 21.51 -1.82 13.38
N ASP A 374 20.19 -1.87 13.59
CA ASP A 374 19.42 -0.86 14.33
C ASP A 374 19.62 0.55 13.77
N MET A 375 19.51 0.63 12.43
CA MET A 375 19.59 1.88 11.70
C MET A 375 18.20 2.34 11.24
N CYS A 376 18.09 3.64 10.97
CA CYS A 376 16.88 4.28 10.44
C CYS A 376 17.27 5.20 9.29
N ILE A 377 16.51 5.17 8.22
CA ILE A 377 16.60 6.16 7.14
C ILE A 377 15.63 7.31 7.45
N ILE A 378 16.16 8.53 7.47
CA ILE A 378 15.37 9.75 7.51
C ILE A 378 15.38 10.35 6.11
N CYS A 379 14.22 10.56 5.53
CA CYS A 379 14.04 11.09 4.19
C CYS A 379 13.35 12.46 4.25
N VAL A 380 13.97 13.48 3.73
CA VAL A 380 13.37 14.81 3.53
C VAL A 380 12.91 14.90 2.09
N VAL A 381 11.63 15.22 1.89
CA VAL A 381 10.96 15.20 0.59
C VAL A 381 10.44 16.59 0.21
N GLY A 382 10.63 16.96 -1.05
CA GLY A 382 10.16 18.20 -1.63
C GLY A 382 10.85 18.48 -2.95
N ASP A 383 10.83 19.73 -3.42
CA ASP A 383 11.57 20.14 -4.60
C ASP A 383 13.05 20.36 -4.23
N LEU A 384 13.82 19.29 -4.30
CA LEU A 384 15.25 19.22 -3.99
C LEU A 384 16.11 19.12 -5.26
N ASP A 385 15.61 19.70 -6.36
CA ASP A 385 16.40 19.83 -7.59
C ASP A 385 17.74 20.56 -7.29
N TRP A 386 18.84 20.03 -7.82
CA TRP A 386 20.19 20.54 -7.57
C TRP A 386 20.37 22.02 -7.88
N SER A 387 19.50 22.60 -8.70
CA SER A 387 19.52 24.04 -9.02
C SER A 387 18.89 24.91 -7.92
N ASN A 388 18.18 24.32 -6.96
CA ASN A 388 17.63 25.02 -5.81
C ASN A 388 18.70 25.19 -4.72
N VAL A 389 19.20 26.40 -4.55
CA VAL A 389 20.30 26.70 -3.63
C VAL A 389 19.82 26.65 -2.18
N GLY A 390 20.51 25.88 -1.34
CA GLY A 390 20.41 25.94 0.11
C GLY A 390 19.47 24.93 0.78
N PHE A 391 18.67 24.17 0.05
CA PHE A 391 17.75 23.18 0.65
C PHE A 391 18.51 22.01 1.29
N GLU A 392 19.54 21.49 0.60
CA GLU A 392 20.41 20.47 1.15
C GLU A 392 21.15 20.96 2.40
N THR A 393 21.52 22.23 2.44
CA THR A 393 22.18 22.86 3.60
C THR A 393 21.23 22.92 4.79
N MET A 394 19.97 23.30 4.59
CA MET A 394 18.97 23.33 5.67
C MET A 394 18.76 21.95 6.29
N ALA A 395 18.63 20.92 5.45
CA ALA A 395 18.46 19.55 5.91
C ALA A 395 19.70 19.03 6.65
N THR A 396 20.90 19.32 6.15
CA THR A 396 22.15 18.89 6.79
C THR A 396 22.42 19.66 8.09
N ASP A 397 22.11 20.96 8.17
CA ASP A 397 22.27 21.75 9.40
C ASP A 397 21.34 21.24 10.51
N ALA A 398 20.11 20.83 10.18
CA ALA A 398 19.21 20.21 11.15
C ALA A 398 19.80 18.92 11.76
N MET A 399 20.65 18.24 11.01
CA MET A 399 21.29 16.97 11.42
C MET A 399 22.66 17.14 12.09
N LYS A 400 23.17 18.36 12.28
CA LYS A 400 24.55 18.67 12.77
C LYS A 400 24.93 18.04 14.09
N ASN A 401 23.98 17.76 14.97
CA ASN A 401 24.19 17.16 16.29
C ASN A 401 23.86 15.64 16.32
N ILE A 402 23.63 15.02 15.18
CA ILE A 402 23.26 13.62 15.05
C ILE A 402 24.34 12.90 14.24
N PRO A 403 24.87 11.75 14.73
CA PRO A 403 25.83 10.97 13.95
C PRO A 403 25.15 10.41 12.69
N VAL A 404 25.57 10.88 11.52
CA VAL A 404 25.06 10.43 10.22
C VAL A 404 26.02 9.41 9.64
N ARG A 405 25.50 8.21 9.32
CA ARG A 405 26.26 7.09 8.76
C ARG A 405 26.42 7.18 7.25
N MET A 406 25.37 7.61 6.55
CA MET A 406 25.32 7.83 5.09
C MET A 406 24.41 8.99 4.77
N ILE A 407 24.69 9.65 3.65
CA ILE A 407 23.80 10.62 3.01
C ILE A 407 23.61 10.17 1.56
N SER A 408 22.40 10.16 1.06
CA SER A 408 22.07 9.96 -0.35
C SER A 408 21.35 11.20 -0.85
N TYR A 409 21.92 11.85 -1.86
CA TYR A 409 21.40 13.02 -2.54
C TYR A 409 21.79 12.98 -4.02
N GLY A 410 20.94 13.48 -4.90
CA GLY A 410 21.20 13.54 -6.34
C GLY A 410 20.78 12.29 -7.12
N GLY A 411 20.25 11.25 -6.46
CA GLY A 411 19.61 10.10 -7.13
C GLY A 411 18.18 10.40 -7.54
N SER A 412 17.55 11.35 -6.84
CA SER A 412 16.21 11.89 -7.13
C SER A 412 16.25 13.40 -6.92
N ASN A 413 15.43 14.14 -7.68
CA ASN A 413 15.26 15.58 -7.48
C ASN A 413 14.28 15.91 -6.34
N TYR A 414 13.75 14.91 -5.67
CA TYR A 414 12.65 15.06 -4.71
C TYR A 414 13.01 14.63 -3.30
N ASN A 415 14.21 14.07 -3.08
CA ASN A 415 14.63 13.65 -1.74
C ASN A 415 16.10 13.92 -1.42
N ILE A 416 16.38 14.03 -0.12
CA ILE A 416 17.67 13.80 0.50
C ILE A 416 17.46 12.86 1.69
N SER A 417 18.26 11.79 1.76
CA SER A 417 18.13 10.76 2.77
C SER A 417 19.37 10.63 3.64
N PHE A 418 19.14 10.46 4.95
CA PHE A 418 20.16 10.30 5.98
C PHE A 418 20.00 8.95 6.66
N LEU A 419 21.06 8.16 6.73
CA LEU A 419 21.10 6.94 7.53
C LEU A 419 21.71 7.24 8.89
N ILE A 420 20.94 7.02 9.94
CA ILE A 420 21.30 7.28 11.34
C ILE A 420 21.01 6.06 12.21
N ARG A 421 21.42 6.08 13.49
CA ARG A 421 20.97 5.09 14.46
C ARG A 421 19.50 5.29 14.81
N GLU A 422 18.74 4.20 14.95
CA GLU A 422 17.32 4.25 15.25
C GLU A 422 17.01 5.01 16.57
N ARG A 423 17.89 4.88 17.57
CA ARG A 423 17.76 5.63 18.84
C ARG A 423 17.76 7.16 18.68
N ASP A 424 18.35 7.67 17.61
CA ASP A 424 18.47 9.11 17.34
C ASP A 424 17.30 9.63 16.46
N LYS A 425 16.40 8.75 16.01
CA LYS A 425 15.28 9.04 15.12
C LYS A 425 14.39 10.17 15.62
N LYS A 426 13.95 10.07 16.90
CA LYS A 426 13.05 11.09 17.48
C LYS A 426 13.68 12.48 17.45
N GLN A 427 14.95 12.58 17.83
CA GLN A 427 15.69 13.85 17.82
C GLN A 427 15.87 14.37 16.39
N ALA A 428 16.15 13.49 15.43
CA ALA A 428 16.30 13.87 14.03
C ALA A 428 14.99 14.44 13.46
N LEU A 429 13.87 13.76 13.65
CA LEU A 429 12.56 14.21 13.18
C LEU A 429 12.16 15.56 13.82
N GLN A 430 12.41 15.74 15.12
CA GLN A 430 12.13 17.00 15.81
C GLN A 430 13.01 18.14 15.29
N ASN A 431 14.32 17.92 15.12
CA ASN A 431 15.24 18.94 14.60
C ASN A 431 14.85 19.38 13.18
N LEU A 432 14.50 18.40 12.31
CA LEU A 432 14.05 18.68 10.95
C LEU A 432 12.71 19.43 10.95
N SER A 433 11.77 19.08 11.85
CA SER A 433 10.51 19.80 11.97
C SER A 433 10.75 21.29 12.29
N ASN A 434 11.56 21.54 13.31
CA ASN A 434 11.87 22.90 13.78
C ASN A 434 12.55 23.75 12.70
N VAL A 435 13.47 23.16 11.93
CA VAL A 435 14.24 23.91 10.91
C VAL A 435 13.43 24.11 9.63
N LEU A 436 12.66 23.09 9.21
CA LEU A 436 12.02 23.08 7.91
C LEU A 436 10.58 23.62 7.91
N PHE A 437 9.85 23.49 9.02
CA PHE A 437 8.41 23.77 9.08
C PHE A 437 7.99 24.79 10.13
N GLU A 438 8.74 24.93 11.24
CA GLU A 438 8.46 25.97 12.24
C GLU A 438 9.05 27.30 11.79
N LYS A 439 8.22 28.32 11.72
CA LYS A 439 8.61 29.71 11.48
C LYS A 439 8.69 30.49 12.76
#